data_803d48b43aec2c1be4c2e96b0130d643
#
_entry.id   803d48b43aec2c1be4c2e96b0130d643
#
_cell.length_a   1.000
_cell.length_b   1.000
_cell.length_c   1.000
_cell.angle_alpha   90.00
_cell.angle_beta   90.00
_cell.angle_gamma   90.00
#
_symmetry.space_group_name_H-M   'P 1'
#
loop_
_entity.id
_entity.type
_entity.pdbx_description
1 polymer ?
#
loop_
_entity_poly.entity_id
_entity_poly.type
_entity_poly.pdbx_seq_one_letter_code
_entity_poly.pdbx_strand_id
1 'polypeptide(L)'
;EYRAFYDKKRGYLIDNRKYPYSITFNSLLPEFVSWWLFDKPILTSEMVVKTLDKVPVKNGYSPLIFHEKDTFFTMENKPFSPNMFWDNGIYYNAGSWMREEVCGYVAGLKHGWKDAKKRIKDRLAVEITLHPDEPFSHEFLPYDLSVSGCWWPSTRVFSWNVFVLRALEVAGMRSPLQD
;
A
#
# COMPACT_ATOMS: atom_id res chain seq x y z
N GLU A 1 -9.70 10.65 -17.00
CA GLU A 1 -9.91 9.17 -17.03
C GLU A 1 -9.65 8.53 -15.65
N TYR A 2 -8.57 8.88 -14.94
CA TYR A 2 -8.21 8.27 -13.66
C TYR A 2 -9.31 8.40 -12.58
N ARG A 3 -9.95 9.55 -12.47
CA ARG A 3 -11.09 9.76 -11.53
C ARG A 3 -12.28 8.83 -11.79
N ALA A 4 -12.37 8.25 -12.98
CA ALA A 4 -13.44 7.31 -13.34
C ALA A 4 -13.32 5.94 -12.64
N PHE A 5 -12.20 5.68 -11.97
CA PHE A 5 -12.04 4.51 -11.11
C PHE A 5 -12.58 4.71 -9.69
N TYR A 6 -13.02 5.91 -9.34
CA TYR A 6 -13.71 6.12 -8.07
C TYR A 6 -15.16 5.65 -8.16
N ASP A 7 -15.49 4.60 -7.45
CA ASP A 7 -16.85 4.10 -7.32
C ASP A 7 -17.60 4.92 -6.26
N LYS A 8 -18.47 5.80 -6.70
CA LYS A 8 -19.25 6.68 -5.81
C LYS A 8 -20.17 5.91 -4.87
N LYS A 9 -20.68 4.74 -5.29
CA LYS A 9 -21.58 3.91 -4.47
C LYS A 9 -20.82 3.22 -3.36
N ARG A 10 -19.62 2.74 -3.64
CA ARG A 10 -18.75 2.07 -2.67
C ARG A 10 -17.92 3.04 -1.85
N GLY A 11 -17.62 4.22 -2.40
CA GLY A 11 -16.85 5.26 -1.73
C GLY A 11 -15.34 5.01 -1.73
N TYR A 12 -14.79 4.36 -2.75
CA TYR A 12 -13.35 4.14 -2.89
C TYR A 12 -12.91 3.99 -4.34
N LEU A 13 -11.59 4.08 -4.56
CA LEU A 13 -10.96 3.77 -5.85
C LEU A 13 -10.91 2.24 -6.03
N ILE A 14 -11.54 1.77 -7.09
CA ILE A 14 -11.50 0.37 -7.46
C ILE A 14 -10.23 0.05 -8.24
N ASP A 15 -9.73 -1.16 -8.07
CA ASP A 15 -8.54 -1.63 -8.78
C ASP A 15 -8.82 -1.74 -10.30
N ASN A 16 -9.92 -2.38 -10.65
CA ASN A 16 -10.38 -2.44 -12.03
C ASN A 16 -11.91 -2.61 -12.11
N ARG A 17 -12.48 -2.30 -13.27
CA ARG A 17 -13.93 -2.35 -13.46
C ARG A 17 -14.52 -3.76 -13.46
N LYS A 18 -13.73 -4.76 -13.78
CA LYS A 18 -14.18 -6.16 -13.78
C LYS A 18 -14.31 -6.68 -12.35
N TYR A 19 -13.48 -6.18 -11.44
CA TYR A 19 -13.46 -6.57 -10.04
C TYR A 19 -13.61 -5.34 -9.13
N PRO A 20 -14.78 -4.70 -9.13
CA PRO A 20 -14.97 -3.41 -8.46
C PRO A 20 -15.02 -3.50 -6.92
N TYR A 21 -14.89 -4.68 -6.36
CA TYR A 21 -14.84 -4.95 -4.94
C TYR A 21 -13.41 -5.03 -4.39
N SER A 22 -12.40 -4.95 -5.25
CA SER A 22 -11.01 -4.93 -4.81
C SER A 22 -10.43 -3.52 -4.81
N ILE A 23 -9.63 -3.26 -3.81
CA ILE A 23 -8.93 -2.01 -3.55
C ILE A 23 -7.43 -2.30 -3.53
N THR A 24 -6.65 -1.44 -4.13
CA THR A 24 -5.19 -1.57 -4.11
C THR A 24 -4.51 -0.24 -3.84
N PHE A 25 -3.39 -0.27 -3.10
CA PHE A 25 -2.54 0.90 -2.93
C PHE A 25 -1.98 1.43 -4.25
N ASN A 26 -1.82 0.58 -5.25
CA ASN A 26 -1.40 1.01 -6.59
C ASN A 26 -2.36 2.04 -7.19
N SER A 27 -3.63 2.03 -6.79
CA SER A 27 -4.60 3.05 -7.20
C SER A 27 -4.29 4.45 -6.65
N LEU A 28 -3.40 4.59 -5.69
CA LEU A 28 -2.98 5.88 -5.13
C LEU A 28 -1.60 6.34 -5.60
N LEU A 29 -0.84 5.48 -6.28
CA LEU A 29 0.49 5.85 -6.80
C LEU A 29 0.45 7.02 -7.78
N PRO A 30 -0.47 7.11 -8.76
CA PRO A 30 -0.54 8.27 -9.63
C PRO A 30 -0.81 9.58 -8.88
N GLU A 31 -1.59 9.53 -7.80
CA GLU A 31 -1.85 10.69 -6.94
C GLU A 31 -0.56 11.14 -6.23
N PHE A 32 0.17 10.19 -5.63
CA PHE A 32 1.47 10.45 -5.02
C PHE A 32 2.46 11.06 -6.03
N VAL A 33 2.58 10.47 -7.23
CA VAL A 33 3.48 10.96 -8.28
C VAL A 33 3.11 12.37 -8.72
N SER A 34 1.84 12.69 -8.79
CA SER A 34 1.37 14.04 -9.12
C SER A 34 1.79 15.07 -8.07
N TRP A 35 1.68 14.74 -6.79
CA TRP A 35 2.19 15.58 -5.71
C TRP A 35 3.71 15.71 -5.75
N TRP A 36 4.41 14.63 -6.03
CA TRP A 36 5.86 14.65 -6.11
C TRP A 36 6.39 15.52 -7.24
N LEU A 37 5.84 15.36 -8.45
CA LEU A 37 6.39 16.02 -9.65
C LEU A 37 5.80 17.41 -9.90
N PHE A 38 4.56 17.64 -9.52
CA PHE A 38 3.81 18.84 -9.92
C PHE A 38 3.23 19.62 -8.73
N ASP A 39 3.33 19.10 -7.52
CA ASP A 39 2.70 19.64 -6.30
C ASP A 39 1.19 19.93 -6.50
N LYS A 40 0.50 19.03 -7.20
CA LYS A 40 -0.90 19.15 -7.58
C LYS A 40 -1.66 17.85 -7.41
N PRO A 41 -2.93 17.91 -6.94
CA PRO A 41 -3.79 16.73 -6.86
C PRO A 41 -4.39 16.37 -8.23
N ILE A 42 -4.54 15.08 -8.49
CA ILE A 42 -5.37 14.53 -9.56
C ILE A 42 -6.78 14.21 -9.02
N LEU A 43 -6.83 13.65 -7.80
CA LEU A 43 -8.05 13.24 -7.12
C LEU A 43 -8.56 14.36 -6.20
N THR A 44 -9.79 14.22 -5.74
CA THR A 44 -10.31 15.06 -4.65
C THR A 44 -9.92 14.46 -3.31
N SER A 45 -9.88 15.30 -2.25
CA SER A 45 -9.61 14.82 -0.89
C SER A 45 -10.63 13.76 -0.45
N GLU A 46 -11.89 13.92 -0.83
CA GLU A 46 -12.92 12.92 -0.54
C GLU A 46 -12.57 11.54 -1.13
N MET A 47 -12.14 11.50 -2.39
CA MET A 47 -11.79 10.23 -3.07
C MET A 47 -10.63 9.53 -2.36
N VAL A 48 -9.58 10.27 -2.00
CA VAL A 48 -8.39 9.71 -1.37
C VAL A 48 -8.70 9.27 0.07
N VAL A 49 -9.29 10.14 0.86
CA VAL A 49 -9.59 9.87 2.28
C VAL A 49 -10.54 8.69 2.43
N LYS A 50 -11.66 8.68 1.69
CA LYS A 50 -12.60 7.56 1.76
C LYS A 50 -12.00 6.23 1.30
N THR A 51 -11.08 6.26 0.34
CA THR A 51 -10.36 5.05 -0.07
C THR A 51 -9.48 4.55 1.07
N LEU A 52 -8.68 5.43 1.69
CA LEU A 52 -7.78 5.06 2.77
C LEU A 52 -8.51 4.62 4.05
N ASP A 53 -9.68 5.18 4.33
CA ASP A 53 -10.53 4.75 5.47
C ASP A 53 -11.04 3.31 5.34
N LYS A 54 -10.98 2.72 4.14
CA LYS A 54 -11.36 1.32 3.89
C LYS A 54 -10.18 0.35 4.00
N VAL A 55 -8.96 0.87 4.05
CA VAL A 55 -7.75 0.03 4.09
C VAL A 55 -7.65 -0.67 5.44
N PRO A 56 -7.67 -2.00 5.49
CA PRO A 56 -7.48 -2.74 6.72
C PRO A 56 -6.02 -2.61 7.19
N VAL A 57 -5.83 -2.61 8.49
CA VAL A 57 -4.50 -2.59 9.09
C VAL A 57 -4.40 -3.68 10.14
N LYS A 58 -3.35 -4.47 10.05
CA LYS A 58 -3.01 -5.50 11.02
C LYS A 58 -1.51 -5.43 11.30
N ASN A 59 -1.13 -5.47 12.56
CA ASN A 59 0.28 -5.42 12.97
C ASN A 59 1.06 -4.20 12.45
N GLY A 60 0.40 -3.07 12.20
CA GLY A 60 1.05 -1.83 11.76
C GLY A 60 1.23 -1.69 10.25
N TYR A 61 0.76 -2.63 9.44
CA TYR A 61 0.83 -2.61 7.98
C TYR A 61 -0.45 -3.12 7.32
N SER A 62 -0.57 -2.90 6.03
CA SER A 62 -1.77 -3.19 5.24
C SER A 62 -1.44 -4.07 4.05
N PRO A 63 -2.37 -4.90 3.56
CA PRO A 63 -2.17 -5.65 2.32
C PRO A 63 -2.18 -4.71 1.12
N LEU A 64 -1.43 -5.06 0.09
CA LEU A 64 -1.43 -4.30 -1.17
C LEU A 64 -2.81 -4.29 -1.83
N ILE A 65 -3.45 -5.46 -1.86
CA ILE A 65 -4.80 -5.64 -2.41
C ILE A 65 -5.67 -6.25 -1.32
N PHE A 66 -6.86 -5.73 -1.14
CA PHE A 66 -7.85 -6.25 -0.21
C PHE A 66 -9.27 -6.09 -0.77
N HIS A 67 -10.20 -6.81 -0.19
CA HIS A 67 -11.60 -6.81 -0.59
C HIS A 67 -12.45 -5.91 0.31
N GLU A 68 -13.52 -5.40 -0.26
CA GLU A 68 -14.53 -4.62 0.45
C GLU A 68 -15.05 -5.29 1.72
N LYS A 69 -15.10 -6.63 1.76
CA LYS A 69 -15.57 -7.42 2.90
C LYS A 69 -14.46 -7.92 3.83
N ASP A 70 -13.30 -7.28 3.78
CA ASP A 70 -12.13 -7.72 4.55
C ASP A 70 -11.75 -9.20 4.29
N THR A 71 -12.00 -9.63 3.08
CA THR A 71 -11.64 -10.97 2.60
C THR A 71 -10.56 -10.84 1.54
N PHE A 72 -9.55 -11.68 1.65
CA PHE A 72 -8.58 -11.83 0.57
C PHE A 72 -9.24 -12.48 -0.65
N PHE A 73 -8.64 -12.36 -1.81
CA PHE A 73 -9.08 -13.11 -2.98
C PHE A 73 -9.19 -14.59 -2.65
N THR A 74 -10.40 -15.11 -2.68
CA THR A 74 -10.62 -16.54 -2.64
C THR A 74 -10.30 -17.17 -3.99
N MET A 75 -10.15 -18.48 -4.03
CA MET A 75 -9.95 -19.22 -5.28
C MET A 75 -11.00 -18.92 -6.35
N GLU A 76 -12.23 -18.69 -5.94
CA GLU A 76 -13.36 -18.36 -6.82
C GLU A 76 -13.22 -17.01 -7.49
N ASN A 77 -12.53 -16.10 -6.86
CA ASN A 77 -12.32 -14.73 -7.35
C ASN A 77 -10.99 -14.55 -8.07
N LYS A 78 -10.25 -15.63 -8.34
CA LYS A 78 -9.00 -15.54 -9.07
C LYS A 78 -9.23 -15.18 -10.52
N PRO A 79 -8.89 -13.98 -10.91
CA PRO A 79 -8.91 -13.62 -12.33
C PRO A 79 -7.70 -14.19 -13.08
N PHE A 80 -6.67 -14.59 -12.37
CA PHE A 80 -5.36 -14.86 -12.93
C PHE A 80 -4.77 -16.13 -12.36
N SER A 81 -4.65 -17.14 -13.17
CA SER A 81 -3.78 -18.29 -13.02
C SER A 81 -3.80 -19.06 -11.67
N PRO A 82 -3.74 -20.36 -11.72
CA PRO A 82 -3.60 -21.23 -10.55
C PRO A 82 -2.20 -21.13 -9.90
N ASN A 83 -1.54 -19.98 -9.99
CA ASN A 83 -0.23 -19.79 -9.42
C ASN A 83 -0.33 -19.59 -7.90
N MET A 84 0.38 -20.41 -7.14
CA MET A 84 0.41 -20.41 -5.67
C MET A 84 0.66 -19.02 -5.04
N PHE A 85 1.27 -18.09 -5.78
CA PHE A 85 1.54 -16.72 -5.34
C PHE A 85 0.28 -15.87 -5.09
N TRP A 86 -0.84 -16.31 -5.61
CA TRP A 86 -2.10 -15.60 -5.50
C TRP A 86 -3.03 -16.24 -4.48
N ASP A 87 -2.67 -17.43 -3.99
CA ASP A 87 -3.61 -18.31 -3.33
C ASP A 87 -3.79 -18.07 -1.86
N ASN A 88 -2.89 -17.71 -1.06
CA ASN A 88 -3.01 -17.81 0.39
C ASN A 88 -2.73 -16.50 1.12
N GLY A 89 -3.17 -15.37 0.59
CA GLY A 89 -2.91 -14.10 1.23
C GLY A 89 -1.43 -13.70 1.20
N ILE A 90 -0.71 -14.20 0.19
CA ILE A 90 0.71 -13.99 -0.01
C ILE A 90 0.89 -13.13 -1.25
N TYR A 91 1.99 -12.41 -1.33
CA TYR A 91 2.37 -11.58 -2.46
C TYR A 91 1.31 -10.51 -2.77
N TYR A 92 0.84 -10.36 -4.02
CA TYR A 92 -0.11 -9.29 -4.37
C TYR A 92 -1.43 -9.35 -3.63
N ASN A 93 -1.88 -10.53 -3.28
CA ASN A 93 -3.20 -10.72 -2.69
C ASN A 93 -3.27 -10.32 -1.20
N ALA A 94 -2.20 -10.45 -0.47
CA ALA A 94 -2.17 -10.04 0.93
C ALA A 94 -0.74 -9.71 1.41
N GLY A 95 0.21 -9.59 0.50
CA GLY A 95 1.51 -9.04 0.83
C GLY A 95 1.39 -7.54 1.11
N SER A 96 2.09 -7.06 2.10
CA SER A 96 2.25 -5.65 2.40
C SER A 96 3.51 -5.13 1.72
N TRP A 97 3.35 -4.16 0.87
CA TRP A 97 4.43 -3.55 0.10
C TRP A 97 4.71 -2.15 0.62
N MET A 98 5.82 -1.99 1.30
CA MET A 98 6.14 -0.74 2.00
C MET A 98 6.08 0.48 1.08
N ARG A 99 6.62 0.38 -0.12
CA ARG A 99 6.62 1.48 -1.08
C ARG A 99 5.20 1.95 -1.40
N GLU A 100 4.34 1.02 -1.73
CA GLU A 100 2.96 1.30 -2.11
C GLU A 100 2.16 1.88 -0.95
N GLU A 101 2.33 1.30 0.23
CA GLU A 101 1.67 1.79 1.43
C GLU A 101 2.13 3.21 1.79
N VAL A 102 3.44 3.44 1.89
CA VAL A 102 3.96 4.74 2.29
C VAL A 102 3.60 5.81 1.26
N CYS A 103 3.72 5.54 -0.04
CA CYS A 103 3.29 6.47 -1.08
C CYS A 103 1.78 6.79 -0.97
N GLY A 104 0.94 5.77 -0.75
CA GLY A 104 -0.49 5.96 -0.55
C GLY A 104 -0.81 6.78 0.70
N TYR A 105 -0.11 6.53 1.80
CA TYR A 105 -0.28 7.32 3.03
C TYR A 105 0.19 8.77 2.88
N VAL A 106 1.24 9.02 2.09
CA VAL A 106 1.70 10.38 1.76
C VAL A 106 0.68 11.09 0.88
N ALA A 107 0.08 10.41 -0.10
CA ALA A 107 -1.05 10.97 -0.84
C ALA A 107 -2.20 11.34 0.12
N GLY A 108 -2.53 10.47 1.08
CA GLY A 108 -3.49 10.78 2.13
C GLY A 108 -3.13 12.00 2.97
N LEU A 109 -1.87 12.13 3.36
CA LEU A 109 -1.37 13.28 4.11
C LEU A 109 -1.58 14.60 3.35
N LYS A 110 -1.27 14.61 2.07
CA LYS A 110 -1.47 15.78 1.18
C LYS A 110 -2.95 16.16 1.03
N HIS A 111 -3.84 15.20 1.23
CA HIS A 111 -5.29 15.41 1.23
C HIS A 111 -5.92 15.61 2.62
N GLY A 112 -5.09 15.73 3.67
CA GLY A 112 -5.56 15.98 5.03
C GLY A 112 -6.09 14.74 5.76
N TRP A 113 -5.73 13.52 5.31
CA TRP A 113 -6.10 12.29 6.03
C TRP A 113 -5.41 12.24 7.40
N LYS A 114 -6.23 12.25 8.46
CA LYS A 114 -5.75 12.42 9.83
C LYS A 114 -4.81 11.33 10.34
N ASP A 115 -4.96 10.11 9.83
CA ASP A 115 -4.17 8.96 10.27
C ASP A 115 -2.84 8.80 9.51
N ALA A 116 -2.61 9.60 8.45
CA ALA A 116 -1.48 9.45 7.54
C ALA A 116 -0.12 9.38 8.25
N LYS A 117 0.21 10.35 9.10
CA LYS A 117 1.50 10.38 9.79
C LYS A 117 1.71 9.18 10.71
N LYS A 118 0.65 8.76 11.41
CA LYS A 118 0.70 7.58 12.26
C LYS A 118 0.96 6.33 11.43
N ARG A 119 0.22 6.15 10.34
CA ARG A 119 0.38 4.99 9.44
C ARG A 119 1.77 4.90 8.82
N ILE A 120 2.33 6.03 8.38
CA ILE A 120 3.70 6.08 7.86
C ILE A 120 4.69 5.61 8.95
N LYS A 121 4.60 6.15 10.16
CA LYS A 121 5.49 5.78 11.26
C LYS A 121 5.35 4.30 11.65
N ASP A 122 4.13 3.82 11.80
CA ASP A 122 3.86 2.42 12.14
C ASP A 122 4.48 1.49 11.09
N ARG A 123 4.29 1.80 9.81
CA ARG A 123 4.82 0.96 8.71
C ARG A 123 6.35 0.92 8.70
N LEU A 124 7.00 2.06 8.92
CA LEU A 124 8.47 2.12 9.00
C LEU A 124 8.98 1.38 10.25
N ALA A 125 8.29 1.52 11.38
CA ALA A 125 8.67 0.82 12.61
C ALA A 125 8.60 -0.70 12.46
N VAL A 126 7.62 -1.21 11.72
CA VAL A 126 7.51 -2.64 11.41
C VAL A 126 8.73 -3.15 10.67
N GLU A 127 9.19 -2.43 9.63
CA GLU A 127 10.40 -2.83 8.89
C GLU A 127 11.63 -2.88 9.78
N ILE A 128 11.84 -1.85 10.59
CA ILE A 128 12.99 -1.77 11.52
C ILE A 128 12.93 -2.89 12.57
N THR A 129 11.73 -3.22 13.04
CA THR A 129 11.54 -4.25 14.08
C THR A 129 11.73 -5.65 13.55
N LEU A 130 11.20 -5.96 12.39
CA LEU A 130 11.27 -7.29 11.78
C LEU A 130 12.62 -7.58 11.13
N HIS A 131 13.28 -6.54 10.64
CA HIS A 131 14.53 -6.65 9.89
C HIS A 131 15.56 -5.61 10.36
N PRO A 132 16.02 -5.70 11.61
CA PRO A 132 16.90 -4.67 12.19
C PRO A 132 18.24 -4.54 11.47
N ASP A 133 18.74 -5.64 10.90
CA ASP A 133 20.04 -5.64 10.21
C ASP A 133 19.95 -5.14 8.75
N GLU A 134 18.80 -5.28 8.13
CA GLU A 134 18.56 -4.93 6.74
C GLU A 134 17.18 -4.24 6.55
N PRO A 135 16.89 -3.16 7.28
CA PRO A 135 15.61 -2.50 7.16
C PRO A 135 15.44 -1.96 5.73
N PHE A 136 14.20 -2.04 5.23
CA PHE A 136 13.82 -1.56 3.90
C PHE A 136 14.35 -2.38 2.71
N SER A 137 14.98 -3.53 2.94
CA SER A 137 15.52 -4.36 1.86
C SER A 137 14.51 -5.36 1.29
N HIS A 138 13.41 -5.62 1.97
CA HIS A 138 12.43 -6.64 1.58
C HIS A 138 11.41 -6.10 0.59
N GLU A 139 11.03 -6.94 -0.36
CA GLU A 139 10.01 -6.61 -1.36
C GLU A 139 8.63 -6.46 -0.71
N PHE A 140 8.25 -7.39 0.13
CA PHE A 140 6.95 -7.37 0.82
C PHE A 140 7.02 -8.13 2.15
N LEU A 141 6.03 -7.87 3.01
CA LEU A 141 5.75 -8.64 4.23
C LEU A 141 4.45 -9.42 4.05
N PRO A 142 4.35 -10.67 4.50
CA PRO A 142 3.07 -11.37 4.52
C PRO A 142 2.12 -10.66 5.49
N TYR A 143 0.90 -10.36 5.04
CA TYR A 143 -0.11 -9.72 5.89
C TYR A 143 -0.51 -10.58 7.09
N ASP A 144 -0.54 -11.88 6.91
CA ASP A 144 -0.69 -12.84 7.99
C ASP A 144 0.64 -13.49 8.33
N LEU A 145 1.25 -13.05 9.42
CA LEU A 145 2.51 -13.59 9.93
C LEU A 145 2.41 -15.07 10.36
N SER A 146 1.19 -15.62 10.50
CA SER A 146 1.00 -17.04 10.77
C SER A 146 1.30 -17.92 9.56
N VAL A 147 1.35 -17.34 8.38
CA VAL A 147 1.79 -18.02 7.16
C VAL A 147 3.32 -18.05 7.15
N SER A 148 3.88 -18.74 8.13
CA SER A 148 5.32 -18.96 8.23
C SER A 148 5.81 -19.82 7.07
N GLY A 149 6.84 -19.40 6.40
CA GLY A 149 7.48 -20.12 5.31
C GLY A 149 7.36 -19.48 3.94
N CYS A 150 6.65 -18.38 3.81
CA CYS A 150 6.57 -17.63 2.56
C CYS A 150 7.64 -16.54 2.47
N TRP A 151 8.80 -16.83 2.99
CA TRP A 151 9.96 -16.00 2.79
C TRP A 151 10.50 -16.26 1.39
N TRP A 152 10.37 -15.25 0.54
CA TRP A 152 11.15 -15.18 -0.67
C TRP A 152 12.53 -14.64 -0.32
N PRO A 153 13.55 -15.49 -0.17
CA PRO A 153 14.89 -15.01 0.12
C PRO A 153 15.53 -14.27 -1.04
N SER A 154 14.85 -14.23 -2.19
CA SER A 154 15.41 -13.73 -3.43
C SER A 154 15.44 -12.20 -3.56
N THR A 155 14.79 -11.47 -2.67
CA THR A 155 14.66 -10.01 -2.80
C THR A 155 15.21 -9.24 -1.61
N ARG A 156 16.39 -9.67 -1.12
CA ARG A 156 17.09 -8.95 -0.04
C ARG A 156 17.52 -7.53 -0.41
N VAL A 157 17.47 -7.15 -1.68
CA VAL A 157 17.82 -5.78 -2.13
C VAL A 157 16.72 -5.30 -3.06
N PHE A 158 15.59 -4.92 -2.49
CA PHE A 158 14.50 -4.37 -3.29
C PHE A 158 14.71 -2.87 -3.48
N SER A 159 15.45 -2.52 -4.51
CA SER A 159 15.86 -1.14 -4.82
C SER A 159 14.69 -0.15 -4.98
N TRP A 160 13.49 -0.63 -5.27
CA TRP A 160 12.29 0.21 -5.37
C TRP A 160 11.88 0.85 -4.06
N ASN A 161 12.32 0.30 -2.91
CA ASN A 161 12.06 0.90 -1.61
C ASN A 161 12.75 2.27 -1.42
N VAL A 162 13.69 2.63 -2.28
CA VAL A 162 14.24 4.00 -2.32
C VAL A 162 13.15 5.07 -2.53
N PHE A 163 12.05 4.72 -3.17
CA PHE A 163 10.90 5.63 -3.30
C PHE A 163 10.27 6.00 -1.97
N VAL A 164 10.45 5.20 -0.93
CA VAL A 164 9.99 5.55 0.44
C VAL A 164 10.69 6.80 0.94
N LEU A 165 12.00 6.93 0.71
CA LEU A 165 12.74 8.14 1.08
C LEU A 165 12.16 9.38 0.38
N ARG A 166 11.86 9.24 -0.90
CA ARG A 166 11.23 10.32 -1.67
C ARG A 166 9.82 10.64 -1.17
N ALA A 167 9.07 9.63 -0.80
CA ALA A 167 7.74 9.82 -0.21
C ALA A 167 7.82 10.60 1.12
N LEU A 168 8.81 10.31 1.96
CA LEU A 168 9.04 11.04 3.21
C LEU A 168 9.40 12.50 2.97
N GLU A 169 10.21 12.81 1.95
CA GLU A 169 10.51 14.19 1.55
C GLU A 169 9.25 14.93 1.10
N VAL A 170 8.42 14.33 0.26
CA VAL A 170 7.13 14.89 -0.18
C VAL A 170 6.19 15.13 1.00
N ALA A 171 6.25 14.26 2.01
CA ALA A 171 5.51 14.41 3.26
C ALA A 171 6.01 15.53 4.18
N GLY A 172 7.17 16.12 3.90
CA GLY A 172 7.86 17.05 4.79
C GLY A 172 8.36 16.37 6.08
N MET A 173 8.57 15.07 6.05
CA MET A 173 9.17 14.31 7.14
C MET A 173 10.68 14.24 6.91
N ARG A 174 11.48 14.57 7.94
CA ARG A 174 12.93 14.47 7.83
C ARG A 174 13.35 13.03 7.56
N SER A 175 14.28 12.87 6.64
CA SER A 175 14.99 11.60 6.51
C SER A 175 15.79 11.33 7.79
N PRO A 176 15.74 10.12 8.34
CA PRO A 176 16.61 9.75 9.46
C PRO A 176 18.11 9.80 9.12
N LEU A 177 18.46 10.05 7.86
CA LEU A 177 19.84 10.21 7.38
C LEU A 177 20.33 11.67 7.37
N GLN A 178 19.54 12.61 7.88
CA GLN A 178 19.89 14.05 7.89
C GLN A 178 20.29 14.57 9.28
N ASP A 179 20.37 13.73 10.27
CA ASP A 179 20.98 13.98 11.58
C ASP A 179 22.31 13.20 11.62
#